data_02e51eff6e8368a9765e4938395a340f
#
_entry.id   02e51eff6e8368a9765e4938395a340f
#
_cell.length_a   1.000
_cell.length_b   1.000
_cell.length_c   1.000
_cell.angle_alpha   90.00
_cell.angle_beta   90.00
_cell.angle_gamma   90.00
#
_symmetry.space_group_name_H-M   'P 1'
#
loop_
_entity.id
_entity.type
_entity.pdbx_description
1 polymer ?
#
loop_
_entity_poly.entity_id
_entity_poly.type
_entity_poly.pdbx_seq_one_letter_code
_entity_poly.pdbx_strand_id
1 'polypeptide(L)'
;MAAAPKAFHESKTPLSVFEKELDELIKKLKADGVQVLLTTLTPVDSKRYFERVISNVADGEKVLEFLSGDITNINRHQECYNLAVIGAAMKNDCKIIDIRSDFLMQTDYLVNYSDDGIHPNAGGHRVIAKSVMKFIDGKFSA
;
A
#
# COMPACT_ATOMS: atom_id res chain seq x y z
N MET A 1 6.01 -1.82 -30.46
CA MET A 1 4.90 -2.04 -29.50
C MET A 1 4.04 -0.78 -29.47
N ALA A 2 2.72 -0.91 -29.54
CA ALA A 2 1.84 0.25 -29.39
C ALA A 2 2.07 0.87 -28.00
N ALA A 3 2.14 2.21 -27.96
CA ALA A 3 2.27 2.92 -26.69
C ALA A 3 1.13 2.51 -25.74
N ALA A 4 1.47 2.19 -24.50
CA ALA A 4 0.45 1.88 -23.52
C ALA A 4 -0.55 3.03 -23.41
N PRO A 5 -1.86 2.77 -23.26
CA PRO A 5 -2.85 3.81 -23.07
C PRO A 5 -2.47 4.73 -21.90
N LYS A 6 -2.81 6.02 -21.99
CA LYS A 6 -2.52 7.01 -20.93
C LYS A 6 -2.93 6.52 -19.54
N ALA A 7 -4.02 5.75 -19.44
CA ALA A 7 -4.48 5.12 -18.20
C ALA A 7 -3.45 4.19 -17.53
N PHE A 8 -2.47 3.68 -18.26
CA PHE A 8 -1.39 2.86 -17.68
C PHE A 8 -0.25 3.67 -17.07
N HIS A 9 -0.18 4.96 -17.35
CA HIS A 9 0.84 5.84 -16.78
C HIS A 9 0.40 6.49 -15.47
N GLU A 10 -0.89 6.42 -15.19
CA GLU A 10 -1.52 6.87 -13.95
C GLU A 10 -1.99 5.65 -13.15
N SER A 11 -2.32 5.83 -11.88
CA SER A 11 -2.94 4.77 -11.09
C SER A 11 -4.21 4.25 -11.76
N LYS A 12 -4.41 2.95 -11.81
CA LYS A 12 -5.66 2.34 -12.30
C LYS A 12 -6.87 2.83 -11.50
N THR A 13 -6.67 3.06 -10.22
CA THR A 13 -7.67 3.67 -9.33
C THR A 13 -7.09 5.00 -8.86
N PRO A 14 -7.53 6.14 -9.39
CA PRO A 14 -7.07 7.46 -8.94
C PRO A 14 -7.30 7.64 -7.44
N LEU A 15 -6.42 8.41 -6.76
CA LEU A 15 -6.45 8.58 -5.31
C LEU A 15 -7.83 9.02 -4.79
N SER A 16 -8.46 9.99 -5.47
CA SER A 16 -9.79 10.50 -5.08
C SER A 16 -10.90 9.45 -5.19
N VAL A 17 -10.80 8.55 -6.16
CA VAL A 17 -11.71 7.41 -6.31
C VAL A 17 -11.48 6.40 -5.19
N PHE A 18 -10.21 6.08 -4.92
CA PHE A 18 -9.82 5.18 -3.83
C PHE A 18 -10.34 5.67 -2.48
N GLU A 19 -10.13 6.95 -2.16
CA GLU A 19 -10.61 7.56 -0.91
C GLU A 19 -12.12 7.44 -0.76
N LYS A 20 -12.86 7.76 -1.83
CA LYS A 20 -14.32 7.68 -1.85
C LYS A 20 -14.81 6.25 -1.66
N GLU A 21 -14.30 5.32 -2.45
CA GLU A 21 -14.73 3.91 -2.43
C GLU A 21 -14.39 3.24 -1.08
N LEU A 22 -13.22 3.56 -0.51
CA LEU A 22 -12.83 3.06 0.81
C LEU A 22 -13.77 3.58 1.91
N ASP A 23 -14.10 4.86 1.89
CA ASP A 23 -15.04 5.49 2.84
C ASP A 23 -16.43 4.85 2.74
N GLU A 24 -16.93 4.67 1.54
CA GLU A 24 -18.23 4.02 1.27
C GLU A 24 -18.26 2.56 1.74
N LEU A 25 -17.19 1.81 1.46
CA LEU A 25 -17.05 0.42 1.91
C LEU A 25 -17.05 0.31 3.44
N ILE A 26 -16.29 1.15 4.12
CA ILE A 26 -16.23 1.16 5.59
C ILE A 26 -17.62 1.43 6.16
N LYS A 27 -18.32 2.45 5.65
CA LYS A 27 -19.67 2.82 6.11
C LYS A 27 -20.67 1.68 5.91
N LYS A 28 -20.62 1.02 4.76
CA LYS A 28 -21.48 -0.13 4.47
C LYS A 28 -21.23 -1.28 5.44
N LEU A 29 -19.98 -1.68 5.64
CA LEU A 29 -19.63 -2.76 6.57
C LEU A 29 -20.05 -2.44 8.01
N LYS A 30 -19.86 -1.18 8.45
CA LYS A 30 -20.30 -0.75 9.78
C LYS A 30 -21.83 -0.74 9.92
N ALA A 31 -22.57 -0.36 8.87
CA ALA A 31 -24.02 -0.42 8.87
C ALA A 31 -24.54 -1.86 8.96
N ASP A 32 -23.78 -2.82 8.41
CA ASP A 32 -24.08 -4.27 8.51
C ASP A 32 -23.61 -4.88 9.87
N GLY A 33 -23.16 -4.05 10.82
CA GLY A 33 -22.70 -4.48 12.14
C GLY A 33 -21.29 -5.08 12.19
N VAL A 34 -20.51 -4.94 11.10
CA VAL A 34 -19.15 -5.46 11.04
C VAL A 34 -18.19 -4.50 11.75
N GLN A 35 -17.33 -5.05 12.61
CA GLN A 35 -16.20 -4.31 13.16
C GLN A 35 -15.08 -4.22 12.13
N VAL A 36 -14.82 -3.01 11.61
CA VAL A 36 -13.80 -2.76 10.61
C VAL A 36 -12.47 -2.43 11.27
N LEU A 37 -11.42 -3.14 10.87
CA LEU A 37 -10.03 -2.85 11.19
C LEU A 37 -9.31 -2.57 9.87
N LEU A 38 -8.48 -1.52 9.84
CA LEU A 38 -7.65 -1.21 8.68
C LEU A 38 -6.18 -1.49 9.02
N THR A 39 -5.39 -1.76 8.00
CA THR A 39 -3.93 -1.82 8.14
C THR A 39 -3.32 -0.68 7.34
N THR A 40 -2.21 -0.12 7.83
CA THR A 40 -1.35 0.70 6.97
C THR A 40 -0.82 -0.16 5.82
N LEU A 41 -0.45 0.49 4.71
CA LEU A 41 0.13 -0.21 3.56
C LEU A 41 1.60 -0.53 3.82
N THR A 42 2.06 -1.71 3.37
CA THR A 42 3.48 -2.03 3.40
C THR A 42 4.27 -1.05 2.53
N PRO A 43 5.51 -0.67 2.87
CA PRO A 43 6.36 0.07 1.93
C PRO A 43 6.60 -0.74 0.65
N VAL A 44 7.20 -0.14 -0.36
CA VAL A 44 7.52 -0.81 -1.63
C VAL A 44 8.99 -0.62 -2.00
N ASP A 45 9.53 -1.54 -2.78
CA ASP A 45 10.82 -1.39 -3.45
C ASP A 45 10.60 -0.79 -4.84
N SER A 46 10.67 0.54 -4.93
CA SER A 46 10.43 1.27 -6.18
C SER A 46 11.28 0.79 -7.34
N LYS A 47 12.57 0.50 -7.08
CA LYS A 47 13.52 0.09 -8.11
C LYS A 47 13.12 -1.28 -8.66
N ARG A 48 12.94 -2.26 -7.78
CA ARG A 48 12.56 -3.63 -8.16
C ARG A 48 11.21 -3.65 -8.86
N TYR A 49 10.22 -2.91 -8.35
CA TYR A 49 8.91 -2.81 -8.96
C TYR A 49 8.96 -2.18 -10.35
N PHE A 50 9.72 -1.10 -10.53
CA PHE A 50 9.90 -0.48 -11.83
C PHE A 50 10.56 -1.42 -12.82
N GLU A 51 11.70 -2.02 -12.45
CA GLU A 51 12.50 -2.89 -13.33
C GLU A 51 11.80 -4.20 -13.67
N ARG A 52 11.11 -4.82 -12.70
CA ARG A 52 10.56 -6.17 -12.87
C ARG A 52 9.11 -6.19 -13.35
N VAL A 53 8.33 -5.17 -13.03
CA VAL A 53 6.91 -5.13 -13.37
C VAL A 53 6.63 -4.03 -14.39
N ILE A 54 6.84 -2.76 -14.05
CA ILE A 54 6.41 -1.64 -14.87
C ILE A 54 7.04 -1.69 -16.26
N SER A 55 8.34 -1.88 -16.34
CA SER A 55 9.08 -1.94 -17.62
C SER A 55 8.66 -3.10 -18.54
N ASN A 56 7.99 -4.11 -18.00
CA ASN A 56 7.50 -5.26 -18.76
C ASN A 56 6.03 -5.14 -19.20
N VAL A 57 5.22 -4.33 -18.52
CA VAL A 57 3.77 -4.25 -18.77
C VAL A 57 3.32 -2.89 -19.31
N ALA A 58 4.17 -1.88 -19.24
CA ALA A 58 3.89 -0.52 -19.68
C ALA A 58 5.08 0.07 -20.45
N ASP A 59 4.87 1.24 -21.04
CA ASP A 59 5.93 2.05 -21.61
C ASP A 59 6.73 2.71 -20.47
N GLY A 60 7.88 2.12 -20.13
CA GLY A 60 8.72 2.55 -19.00
C GLY A 60 9.17 4.01 -19.10
N GLU A 61 9.42 4.53 -20.33
CA GLU A 61 9.80 5.94 -20.54
C GLU A 61 8.66 6.88 -20.17
N LYS A 62 7.44 6.57 -20.60
CA LYS A 62 6.26 7.36 -20.26
C LYS A 62 5.89 7.29 -18.79
N VAL A 63 6.06 6.12 -18.17
CA VAL A 63 5.88 6.00 -16.71
C VAL A 63 6.92 6.83 -15.99
N LEU A 64 8.16 6.83 -16.44
CA LEU A 64 9.23 7.65 -15.86
C LEU A 64 8.93 9.13 -16.01
N GLU A 65 8.40 9.57 -17.18
CA GLU A 65 7.93 10.95 -17.39
C GLU A 65 6.81 11.30 -16.39
N PHE A 66 5.81 10.45 -16.22
CA PHE A 66 4.76 10.61 -15.20
C PHE A 66 5.34 10.73 -13.77
N LEU A 67 6.40 10.00 -13.50
CA LEU A 67 7.13 10.05 -12.22
C LEU A 67 8.14 11.23 -12.13
N SER A 68 8.10 12.17 -13.08
CA SER A 68 9.04 13.30 -13.13
C SER A 68 10.52 12.90 -13.22
N GLY A 69 10.81 11.79 -13.88
CA GLY A 69 12.16 11.27 -14.09
C GLY A 69 12.76 10.53 -12.88
N ASP A 70 12.01 10.36 -11.81
CA ASP A 70 12.50 9.74 -10.56
C ASP A 70 11.61 8.57 -10.12
N ILE A 71 12.14 7.36 -10.22
CA ILE A 71 11.43 6.13 -9.81
C ILE A 71 11.10 6.10 -8.31
N THR A 72 11.81 6.86 -7.47
CA THR A 72 11.49 6.94 -6.04
C THR A 72 10.13 7.60 -5.79
N ASN A 73 9.60 8.35 -6.77
CA ASN A 73 8.24 8.87 -6.74
C ASN A 73 7.15 7.77 -6.70
N ILE A 74 7.49 6.51 -7.00
CA ILE A 74 6.60 5.37 -6.74
C ILE A 74 6.32 5.28 -5.23
N ASN A 75 7.33 5.43 -4.37
CA ASN A 75 7.16 5.44 -2.92
C ASN A 75 6.28 6.61 -2.47
N ARG A 76 6.53 7.82 -3.00
CA ARG A 76 5.70 8.99 -2.70
C ARG A 76 4.24 8.77 -3.10
N HIS A 77 4.04 8.20 -4.28
CA HIS A 77 2.69 7.90 -4.77
C HIS A 77 1.98 6.88 -3.89
N GLN A 78 2.65 5.79 -3.53
CA GLN A 78 2.13 4.78 -2.62
C GLN A 78 1.87 5.35 -1.21
N GLU A 79 2.69 6.30 -0.74
CA GLU A 79 2.47 6.97 0.54
C GLU A 79 1.18 7.80 0.55
N CYS A 80 0.80 8.42 -0.57
CA CYS A 80 -0.50 9.11 -0.66
C CYS A 80 -1.68 8.16 -0.39
N TYR A 81 -1.63 6.93 -0.91
CA TYR A 81 -2.66 5.92 -0.62
C TYR A 81 -2.60 5.43 0.83
N ASN A 82 -1.41 5.30 1.39
CA ASN A 82 -1.24 4.97 2.81
C ASN A 82 -1.89 6.04 3.71
N LEU A 83 -1.66 7.31 3.42
CA LEU A 83 -2.28 8.42 4.13
C LEU A 83 -3.81 8.45 3.94
N ALA A 84 -4.30 8.08 2.77
CA ALA A 84 -5.74 7.95 2.51
C ALA A 84 -6.38 6.86 3.38
N VAL A 85 -5.72 5.71 3.56
CA VAL A 85 -6.18 4.66 4.48
C VAL A 85 -6.24 5.17 5.92
N ILE A 86 -5.19 5.86 6.37
CA ILE A 86 -5.14 6.44 7.73
C ILE A 86 -6.26 7.47 7.90
N GLY A 87 -6.43 8.36 6.92
CA GLY A 87 -7.50 9.36 6.93
C GLY A 87 -8.90 8.75 6.98
N ALA A 88 -9.13 7.69 6.20
CA ALA A 88 -10.40 6.96 6.21
C ALA A 88 -10.67 6.30 7.56
N ALA A 89 -9.64 5.73 8.19
CA ALA A 89 -9.77 5.15 9.52
C ALA A 89 -10.14 6.20 10.57
N MET A 90 -9.44 7.33 10.58
CA MET A 90 -9.72 8.43 11.49
C MET A 90 -11.14 9.00 11.30
N LYS A 91 -11.54 9.23 10.06
CA LYS A 91 -12.87 9.75 9.69
C LYS A 91 -14.01 8.84 10.14
N ASN A 92 -13.80 7.54 10.09
CA ASN A 92 -14.81 6.53 10.38
C ASN A 92 -14.65 5.88 11.76
N ASP A 93 -13.78 6.39 12.62
CA ASP A 93 -13.49 5.80 13.94
C ASP A 93 -13.19 4.30 13.84
N CYS A 94 -12.27 3.95 12.94
CA CYS A 94 -11.75 2.60 12.78
C CYS A 94 -10.38 2.48 13.43
N LYS A 95 -10.10 1.32 14.01
CA LYS A 95 -8.74 1.02 14.51
C LYS A 95 -7.81 0.70 13.34
N ILE A 96 -6.55 1.06 13.50
CA ILE A 96 -5.48 0.78 12.53
C ILE A 96 -4.45 -0.15 13.16
N ILE A 97 -4.02 -1.13 12.38
CA ILE A 97 -2.85 -1.95 12.66
C ILE A 97 -1.70 -1.38 11.83
N ASP A 98 -0.70 -0.81 12.48
CA ASP A 98 0.43 -0.18 11.80
C ASP A 98 1.48 -1.21 11.41
N ILE A 99 1.25 -1.88 10.27
CA ILE A 99 2.22 -2.83 9.71
C ILE A 99 3.39 -2.10 9.03
N ARG A 100 3.18 -0.88 8.53
CA ARG A 100 4.21 -0.10 7.83
C ARG A 100 5.40 0.21 8.72
N SER A 101 5.15 0.68 9.92
CA SER A 101 6.21 0.99 10.88
C SER A 101 7.04 -0.26 11.21
N ASP A 102 6.40 -1.42 11.38
CA ASP A 102 7.12 -2.67 11.69
C ASP A 102 8.02 -3.14 10.53
N PHE A 103 7.69 -2.80 9.27
CA PHE A 103 8.61 -2.99 8.14
C PHE A 103 9.76 -1.97 8.18
N LEU A 104 9.46 -0.69 8.31
CA LEU A 104 10.45 0.41 8.22
C LEU A 104 11.44 0.40 9.38
N MET A 105 11.07 -0.13 10.54
CA MET A 105 11.99 -0.28 11.67
C MET A 105 13.08 -1.34 11.44
N GLN A 106 12.96 -2.18 10.42
CA GLN A 106 14.00 -3.11 10.01
C GLN A 106 14.93 -2.43 9.02
N THR A 107 16.23 -2.37 9.33
CA THR A 107 17.24 -1.72 8.47
C THR A 107 17.25 -2.30 7.05
N ASP A 108 16.98 -3.60 6.93
CA ASP A 108 16.98 -4.32 5.66
C ASP A 108 15.57 -4.84 5.30
N TYR A 109 14.56 -3.96 5.40
CA TYR A 109 13.18 -4.35 5.18
C TYR A 109 12.89 -4.86 3.76
N LEU A 110 13.71 -4.50 2.77
CA LEU A 110 13.54 -4.91 1.37
C LEU A 110 13.73 -6.42 1.14
N VAL A 111 14.40 -7.14 2.06
CA VAL A 111 14.50 -8.62 2.00
C VAL A 111 13.15 -9.31 2.23
N ASN A 112 12.17 -8.59 2.75
CA ASN A 112 10.83 -9.10 3.04
C ASN A 112 9.87 -9.05 1.83
N TYR A 113 10.38 -8.70 0.65
CA TYR A 113 9.59 -8.63 -0.59
C TYR A 113 9.99 -9.71 -1.58
N SER A 114 9.01 -10.12 -2.39
CA SER A 114 9.20 -10.94 -3.58
C SER A 114 9.98 -10.18 -4.66
N ASP A 115 10.27 -10.85 -5.76
CA ASP A 115 11.07 -10.28 -6.87
C ASP A 115 10.42 -9.06 -7.52
N ASP A 116 9.13 -8.90 -7.38
CA ASP A 116 8.39 -7.73 -7.90
C ASP A 116 8.52 -6.47 -7.05
N GLY A 117 9.01 -6.56 -5.82
CA GLY A 117 9.22 -5.42 -4.92
C GLY A 117 7.97 -4.85 -4.25
N ILE A 118 6.80 -5.47 -4.45
CA ILE A 118 5.53 -5.02 -3.87
C ILE A 118 4.79 -6.07 -3.04
N HIS A 119 4.91 -7.35 -3.41
CA HIS A 119 4.28 -8.42 -2.64
C HIS A 119 5.22 -8.91 -1.54
N PRO A 120 4.75 -8.94 -0.27
CA PRO A 120 5.52 -9.56 0.80
C PRO A 120 5.82 -11.02 0.52
N ASN A 121 7.06 -11.46 0.75
CA ASN A 121 7.43 -12.86 0.74
C ASN A 121 7.14 -13.52 2.10
N ALA A 122 7.61 -14.74 2.33
CA ALA A 122 7.40 -15.43 3.61
C ALA A 122 7.95 -14.64 4.82
N GLY A 123 9.04 -13.89 4.65
CA GLY A 123 9.58 -12.97 5.66
C GLY A 123 8.60 -11.83 5.95
N GLY A 124 8.12 -11.17 4.90
CA GLY A 124 7.14 -10.09 4.99
C GLY A 124 5.82 -10.52 5.63
N HIS A 125 5.32 -11.70 5.27
CA HIS A 125 4.12 -12.26 5.91
C HIS A 125 4.33 -12.51 7.42
N ARG A 126 5.53 -12.92 7.84
CA ARG A 126 5.85 -13.03 9.29
C ARG A 126 5.85 -11.68 9.99
N VAL A 127 6.33 -10.60 9.33
CA VAL A 127 6.26 -9.25 9.88
C VAL A 127 4.79 -8.85 10.08
N ILE A 128 3.95 -9.01 9.04
CA ILE A 128 2.52 -8.69 9.11
C ILE A 128 1.84 -9.48 10.24
N ALA A 129 2.07 -10.79 10.31
CA ALA A 129 1.48 -11.63 11.35
C ALA A 129 1.85 -11.16 12.77
N LYS A 130 3.13 -10.79 12.98
CA LYS A 130 3.59 -10.25 14.28
C LYS A 130 2.89 -8.93 14.60
N SER A 131 2.74 -8.03 13.64
CA SER A 131 2.03 -6.75 13.82
C SER A 131 0.57 -6.98 14.25
N VAL A 132 -0.11 -7.91 13.57
CA VAL A 132 -1.49 -8.27 13.90
C VAL A 132 -1.59 -8.89 15.29
N MET A 133 -0.71 -9.84 15.63
CA MET A 133 -0.70 -10.47 16.96
C MET A 133 -0.43 -9.46 18.07
N LYS A 134 0.55 -8.57 17.89
CA LYS A 134 0.84 -7.49 18.83
C LYS A 134 -0.39 -6.59 19.07
N PHE A 135 -1.14 -6.29 18.02
CA PHE A 135 -2.38 -5.52 18.13
C PHE A 135 -3.45 -6.28 18.92
N ILE A 136 -3.62 -7.58 18.65
CA ILE A 136 -4.59 -8.44 19.37
C ILE A 136 -4.20 -8.56 20.83
N ASP A 137 -2.94 -8.88 21.14
CA ASP A 137 -2.45 -9.04 22.52
C ASP A 137 -2.59 -7.75 23.31
N GLY A 138 -2.30 -6.59 22.71
CA GLY A 138 -2.50 -5.28 23.32
C GLY A 138 -3.97 -4.96 23.65
N LYS A 139 -4.92 -5.58 22.95
CA LYS A 139 -6.36 -5.46 23.22
C LYS A 139 -6.83 -6.28 24.42
N PHE A 140 -6.14 -7.40 24.71
CA PHE A 140 -6.52 -8.37 25.73
C PHE A 140 -5.63 -8.33 26.97
N SER A 141 -4.58 -7.50 26.97
CA SER A 141 -3.63 -7.33 28.09
C SER A 141 -3.98 -6.16 29.02
N ALA A 142 -5.14 -5.56 28.82
CA ALA A 142 -5.64 -4.44 29.66
C ALA A 142 -6.71 -4.93 30.64
#